data_b0cc21d7b7d0b415c534d8519e928cd6
#
_entry.id   b0cc21d7b7d0b415c534d8519e928cd6
#
_cell.length_a   1.000
_cell.length_b   1.000
_cell.length_c   1.000
_cell.angle_alpha   90.00
_cell.angle_beta   90.00
_cell.angle_gamma   90.00
#
_symmetry.space_group_name_H-M   'P 1'
#
loop_
_entity.id
_entity.type
_entity.pdbx_description
1 polymer ?
#
loop_
_entity_poly.entity_id
_entity_poly.type
_entity_poly.pdbx_seq_one_letter_code
_entity_poly.pdbx_strand_id
1 'polypeptide(L)'
;MQIPQDSPEFLNLLQRSGLLTADQIRRALAELNLPETTSAHECAAAFVAARFITPFQAERIIEGRYRGLTIGRWRVRELLGFGGMGCVYIADAPDYPNKVALKVLAGKHAVDNGMLTRLRLEARAGMKLRHPGIIKTLQLESTGAVHFLVMDLVRGISLHELVALQGPQ
;
A
#
# COMPACT_ATOMS: atom_id res chain seq x y z
N MET A 1 7.08 16.46 -10.10
CA MET A 1 5.98 15.76 -9.42
C MET A 1 4.84 16.77 -9.41
N GLN A 2 3.67 16.46 -9.97
CA GLN A 2 2.55 17.39 -10.10
C GLN A 2 1.63 17.18 -8.90
N ILE A 3 1.48 18.22 -8.08
CA ILE A 3 0.53 18.26 -6.95
C ILE A 3 -0.81 18.72 -7.51
N PRO A 4 -1.89 17.94 -7.37
CA PRO A 4 -3.20 18.29 -7.92
C PRO A 4 -3.81 19.47 -7.17
N GLN A 5 -4.37 20.43 -7.91
CA GLN A 5 -5.03 21.61 -7.36
C GLN A 5 -6.55 21.49 -7.34
N ASP A 6 -7.10 20.81 -8.34
CA ASP A 6 -8.53 20.64 -8.54
C ASP A 6 -8.93 19.15 -8.63
N SER A 7 -10.24 18.90 -8.67
CA SER A 7 -10.75 17.53 -8.75
C SER A 7 -10.39 16.81 -10.05
N PRO A 8 -10.37 17.42 -11.26
CA PRO A 8 -9.90 16.77 -12.48
C PRO A 8 -8.45 16.24 -12.39
N GLU A 9 -7.54 17.05 -11.84
CA GLU A 9 -6.13 16.64 -11.65
C GLU A 9 -6.01 15.50 -10.64
N PHE A 10 -6.74 15.58 -9.51
CA PHE A 10 -6.80 14.50 -8.53
C PHE A 10 -7.32 13.19 -9.14
N LEU A 11 -8.43 13.25 -9.88
CA LEU A 11 -9.04 12.08 -10.53
C LEU A 11 -8.13 11.47 -11.60
N ASN A 12 -7.38 12.31 -12.34
CA ASN A 12 -6.37 11.83 -13.27
C ASN A 12 -5.28 11.03 -12.56
N LEU A 13 -4.74 11.55 -11.45
CA LEU A 13 -3.73 10.84 -10.65
C LEU A 13 -4.31 9.57 -10.01
N LEU A 14 -5.55 9.61 -9.52
CA LEU A 14 -6.26 8.45 -8.98
C LEU A 14 -6.41 7.35 -10.04
N GLN A 15 -6.80 7.68 -11.25
CA GLN A 15 -6.87 6.72 -12.36
C GLN A 15 -5.50 6.15 -12.71
N ARG A 16 -4.46 7.00 -12.80
CA ARG A 16 -3.08 6.59 -13.09
C ARG A 16 -2.46 5.75 -11.98
N SER A 17 -2.95 5.84 -10.77
CA SER A 17 -2.50 5.00 -9.65
C SER A 17 -2.92 3.53 -9.80
N GLY A 18 -3.95 3.25 -10.60
CA GLY A 18 -4.51 1.92 -10.77
C GLY A 18 -5.39 1.44 -9.61
N LEU A 19 -5.66 2.30 -8.61
CA LEU A 19 -6.53 1.94 -7.47
C LEU A 19 -7.97 1.70 -7.88
N LEU A 20 -8.48 2.53 -8.79
CA LEU A 20 -9.82 2.46 -9.35
C LEU A 20 -9.76 2.50 -10.87
N THR A 21 -10.63 1.75 -11.52
CA THR A 21 -10.84 1.84 -12.96
C THR A 21 -11.61 3.12 -13.33
N ALA A 22 -11.57 3.53 -14.60
CA ALA A 22 -12.34 4.67 -15.08
C ALA A 22 -13.84 4.52 -14.79
N ASP A 23 -14.38 3.29 -14.91
CA ASP A 23 -15.80 3.00 -14.63
C ASP A 23 -16.11 3.11 -13.12
N GLN A 24 -15.20 2.67 -12.26
CA GLN A 24 -15.36 2.84 -10.82
C GLN A 24 -15.31 4.31 -10.41
N ILE A 25 -14.42 5.10 -11.01
CA ILE A 25 -14.34 6.54 -10.77
C ILE A 25 -15.65 7.22 -11.22
N ARG A 26 -16.19 6.89 -12.41
CA ARG A 26 -17.47 7.45 -12.90
C ARG A 26 -18.63 7.12 -11.96
N ARG A 27 -18.71 5.88 -11.48
CA ARG A 27 -19.76 5.48 -10.51
C ARG A 27 -19.60 6.23 -9.19
N ALA A 28 -18.37 6.35 -8.67
CA ALA A 28 -18.09 7.11 -7.46
C ALA A 28 -18.51 8.58 -7.60
N LEU A 29 -18.20 9.23 -8.72
CA LEU A 29 -18.59 10.62 -8.97
C LEU A 29 -20.11 10.79 -9.04
N ALA A 30 -20.84 9.87 -9.67
CA ALA A 30 -22.29 9.88 -9.72
C ALA A 30 -22.92 9.71 -8.32
N GLU A 31 -22.33 8.88 -7.47
CA GLU A 31 -22.77 8.66 -6.09
C GLU A 31 -22.46 9.88 -5.19
N LEU A 32 -21.27 10.47 -5.34
CA LEU A 32 -20.81 11.59 -4.51
C LEU A 32 -21.44 12.93 -4.90
N ASN A 33 -21.93 13.08 -6.14
CA ASN A 33 -22.55 14.29 -6.67
C ASN A 33 -21.74 15.57 -6.35
N LEU A 34 -20.42 15.54 -6.60
CA LEU A 34 -19.51 16.64 -6.28
C LEU A 34 -19.70 17.82 -7.25
N PRO A 35 -19.67 19.07 -6.77
CA PRO A 35 -19.64 20.25 -7.62
C PRO A 35 -18.41 20.27 -8.54
N GLU A 36 -18.53 20.88 -9.73
CA GLU A 36 -17.39 21.03 -10.65
C GLU A 36 -16.23 21.87 -10.07
N THR A 37 -16.55 22.76 -9.15
CA THR A 37 -15.57 23.65 -8.48
C THR A 37 -14.87 23.00 -7.28
N THR A 38 -15.09 21.70 -7.05
CA THR A 38 -14.52 20.97 -5.93
C THR A 38 -12.98 20.96 -6.02
N SER A 39 -12.29 21.34 -4.95
CA SER A 39 -10.85 21.25 -4.85
C SER A 39 -10.35 19.79 -4.81
N ALA A 40 -9.06 19.57 -5.10
CA ALA A 40 -8.46 18.24 -4.99
C ALA A 40 -8.61 17.64 -3.59
N HIS A 41 -8.46 18.45 -2.53
CA HIS A 41 -8.58 17.99 -1.14
C HIS A 41 -10.02 17.60 -0.76
N GLU A 42 -11.00 18.39 -1.15
CA GLU A 42 -12.42 18.07 -0.91
C GLU A 42 -12.84 16.81 -1.67
N CYS A 43 -12.40 16.67 -2.93
CA CYS A 43 -12.63 15.48 -3.72
C CYS A 43 -12.00 14.24 -3.05
N ALA A 44 -10.74 14.33 -2.62
CA ALA A 44 -10.06 13.26 -1.91
C ALA A 44 -10.79 12.88 -0.60
N ALA A 45 -11.22 13.88 0.19
CA ALA A 45 -11.97 13.66 1.42
C ALA A 45 -13.31 12.94 1.17
N ALA A 46 -14.04 13.32 0.10
CA ALA A 46 -15.29 12.67 -0.29
C ALA A 46 -15.06 11.19 -0.68
N PHE A 47 -14.02 10.90 -1.46
CA PHE A 47 -13.65 9.52 -1.83
C PHE A 47 -13.24 8.68 -0.63
N VAL A 48 -12.58 9.28 0.38
CA VAL A 48 -12.25 8.59 1.65
C VAL A 48 -13.50 8.35 2.48
N ALA A 49 -14.35 9.34 2.65
CA ALA A 49 -15.59 9.22 3.43
C ALA A 49 -16.52 8.12 2.88
N ALA A 50 -16.62 8.02 1.55
CA ALA A 50 -17.36 6.96 0.85
C ALA A 50 -16.59 5.63 0.76
N ARG A 51 -15.38 5.52 1.33
CA ARG A 51 -14.55 4.31 1.37
C ARG A 51 -14.08 3.78 0.01
N PHE A 52 -14.07 4.60 -1.02
CA PHE A 52 -13.48 4.23 -2.31
C PHE A 52 -11.96 4.09 -2.22
N ILE A 53 -11.32 4.97 -1.44
CA ILE A 53 -9.88 4.93 -1.16
C ILE A 53 -9.63 5.10 0.35
N THR A 54 -8.41 4.78 0.80
CA THR A 54 -8.00 5.00 2.20
C THR A 54 -7.44 6.41 2.40
N PRO A 55 -7.38 6.92 3.65
CA PRO A 55 -6.70 8.18 3.97
C PRO A 55 -5.25 8.20 3.45
N PHE A 56 -4.50 7.13 3.65
CA PHE A 56 -3.13 6.98 3.15
C PHE A 56 -3.05 7.13 1.62
N GLN A 57 -3.97 6.50 0.88
CA GLN A 57 -4.01 6.59 -0.59
C GLN A 57 -4.34 8.01 -1.04
N ALA A 58 -5.31 8.66 -0.39
CA ALA A 58 -5.69 10.06 -0.67
C ALA A 58 -4.51 11.01 -0.45
N GLU A 59 -3.84 10.93 0.70
CA GLU A 59 -2.67 11.73 1.05
C GLU A 59 -1.56 11.58 0.00
N ARG A 60 -1.24 10.34 -0.40
CA ARG A 60 -0.23 10.08 -1.42
C ARG A 60 -0.57 10.70 -2.77
N ILE A 61 -1.84 10.65 -3.19
CA ILE A 61 -2.29 11.25 -4.45
C ILE A 61 -2.22 12.77 -4.37
N ILE A 62 -2.67 13.37 -3.27
CA ILE A 62 -2.58 14.83 -3.02
C ILE A 62 -1.12 15.30 -3.06
N GLU A 63 -0.18 14.52 -2.54
CA GLU A 63 1.26 14.80 -2.66
C GLU A 63 1.82 14.59 -4.09
N GLY A 64 1.00 14.16 -5.04
CA GLY A 64 1.44 13.78 -6.39
C GLY A 64 2.17 12.44 -6.46
N ARG A 65 2.15 11.65 -5.40
CA ARG A 65 2.84 10.36 -5.25
C ARG A 65 1.92 9.18 -5.55
N TYR A 66 1.32 9.17 -6.72
CA TYR A 66 0.34 8.15 -7.12
C TYR A 66 0.97 6.80 -7.50
N ARG A 67 2.28 6.77 -7.83
CA ARG A 67 2.98 5.54 -8.20
C ARG A 67 3.25 4.67 -6.97
N GLY A 68 3.13 3.35 -7.14
CA GLY A 68 3.36 2.39 -6.06
C GLY A 68 2.16 2.21 -5.13
N LEU A 69 1.01 2.83 -5.42
CA LEU A 69 -0.26 2.55 -4.74
C LEU A 69 -0.90 1.23 -5.23
N THR A 70 -0.45 0.74 -6.40
CA THR A 70 -0.68 -0.63 -6.87
C THR A 70 0.67 -1.28 -7.18
N ILE A 71 0.87 -2.52 -6.75
CA ILE A 71 2.08 -3.32 -6.97
C ILE A 71 1.64 -4.68 -7.51
N GLY A 72 1.78 -4.90 -8.81
CA GLY A 72 1.15 -6.04 -9.47
C GLY A 72 -0.36 -6.02 -9.28
N ARG A 73 -0.93 -7.09 -8.71
CA ARG A 73 -2.37 -7.19 -8.37
C ARG A 73 -2.76 -6.54 -7.04
N TRP A 74 -1.77 -6.19 -6.22
CA TRP A 74 -1.97 -5.72 -4.85
C TRP A 74 -2.22 -4.22 -4.80
N ARG A 75 -3.29 -3.81 -4.14
CA ARG A 75 -3.60 -2.40 -3.81
C ARG A 75 -3.06 -2.09 -2.43
N VAL A 76 -2.11 -1.18 -2.36
CA VAL A 76 -1.52 -0.69 -1.11
C VAL A 76 -2.56 0.14 -0.36
N ARG A 77 -2.89 -0.25 0.86
CA ARG A 77 -3.92 0.38 1.70
C ARG A 77 -3.36 1.32 2.74
N GLU A 78 -2.20 0.96 3.30
CA GLU A 78 -1.59 1.67 4.43
C GLU A 78 -0.11 1.30 4.53
N LEU A 79 0.69 2.19 5.10
CA LEU A 79 2.08 1.93 5.46
C LEU A 79 2.13 1.38 6.89
N LEU A 80 2.65 0.14 7.07
CA LEU A 80 2.89 -0.45 8.39
C LEU A 80 4.21 -0.01 9.00
N GLY A 81 5.22 0.22 8.17
CA GLY A 81 6.53 0.62 8.64
C GLY A 81 7.59 0.62 7.55
N PHE A 82 8.76 1.08 7.91
CA PHE A 82 9.92 1.10 7.02
C PHE A 82 11.18 0.64 7.79
N GLY A 83 12.14 0.12 7.05
CA GLY A 83 13.42 -0.36 7.61
C GLY A 83 14.52 -0.33 6.57
N GLY A 84 15.68 -0.86 6.93
CA GLY A 84 16.87 -0.84 6.07
C GLY A 84 16.72 -1.47 4.69
N MET A 85 15.81 -2.45 4.54
CA MET A 85 15.55 -3.13 3.26
C MET A 85 14.40 -2.50 2.44
N GLY A 86 13.54 -1.70 3.05
CA GLY A 86 12.40 -1.10 2.35
C GLY A 86 11.20 -0.83 3.23
N CYS A 87 10.01 -0.86 2.64
CA CYS A 87 8.76 -0.55 3.30
C CYS A 87 7.89 -1.80 3.45
N VAL A 88 7.10 -1.82 4.52
CA VAL A 88 6.06 -2.82 4.75
C VAL A 88 4.70 -2.13 4.67
N TYR A 89 3.80 -2.65 3.83
CA TYR A 89 2.48 -2.11 3.60
C TYR A 89 1.39 -3.12 3.95
N ILE A 90 0.23 -2.63 4.37
CA ILE A 90 -1.02 -3.39 4.28
C ILE A 90 -1.50 -3.31 2.84
N ALA A 91 -1.87 -4.44 2.25
CA ALA A 91 -2.44 -4.49 0.91
C ALA A 91 -3.59 -5.49 0.82
N ASP A 92 -4.42 -5.31 -0.21
CA ASP A 92 -5.44 -6.27 -0.64
C ASP A 92 -5.39 -6.48 -2.15
N ALA A 93 -6.04 -7.55 -2.62
CA ALA A 93 -6.27 -7.77 -4.04
C ALA A 93 -7.71 -8.27 -4.24
N PRO A 94 -8.36 -7.95 -5.40
CA PRO A 94 -9.75 -8.33 -5.66
C PRO A 94 -9.99 -9.85 -5.64
N ASP A 95 -8.97 -10.61 -6.00
CA ASP A 95 -8.96 -12.07 -6.12
C ASP A 95 -8.38 -12.77 -4.89
N TYR A 96 -8.11 -12.03 -3.80
CA TYR A 96 -7.56 -12.59 -2.57
C TYR A 96 -8.43 -12.21 -1.36
N PRO A 97 -8.86 -13.20 -0.53
CA PRO A 97 -9.91 -12.98 0.46
C PRO A 97 -9.48 -12.13 1.65
N ASN A 98 -8.19 -12.10 1.96
CA ASN A 98 -7.65 -11.45 3.15
C ASN A 98 -6.71 -10.30 2.79
N LYS A 99 -6.60 -9.32 3.70
CA LYS A 99 -5.48 -8.38 3.64
C LYS A 99 -4.18 -9.08 3.98
N VAL A 100 -3.09 -8.60 3.39
CA VAL A 100 -1.73 -9.13 3.56
C VAL A 100 -0.77 -8.01 3.97
N ALA A 101 0.39 -8.39 4.49
CA ALA A 101 1.53 -7.50 4.61
C ALA A 101 2.45 -7.68 3.40
N LEU A 102 2.78 -6.58 2.71
CA LEU A 102 3.75 -6.57 1.61
C LEU A 102 5.06 -5.93 2.09
N LYS A 103 6.13 -6.72 2.16
CA LYS A 103 7.48 -6.20 2.40
C LYS A 103 8.16 -5.93 1.06
N VAL A 104 8.19 -4.65 0.68
CA VAL A 104 8.67 -4.18 -0.62
C VAL A 104 10.12 -3.74 -0.52
N LEU A 105 10.97 -4.29 -1.39
CA LEU A 105 12.37 -3.86 -1.48
C LEU A 105 12.45 -2.44 -2.05
N ALA A 106 13.16 -1.53 -1.37
CA ALA A 106 13.31 -0.16 -1.84
C ALA A 106 14.01 -0.13 -3.21
N GLY A 107 13.53 0.76 -4.12
CA GLY A 107 14.01 0.81 -5.50
C GLY A 107 15.52 0.99 -5.65
N LYS A 108 16.18 1.73 -4.72
CA LYS A 108 17.64 1.83 -4.65
C LYS A 108 18.35 0.49 -4.37
N HIS A 109 17.66 -0.47 -3.78
CA HIS A 109 18.15 -1.81 -3.47
C HIS A 109 17.67 -2.86 -4.48
N ALA A 110 16.81 -2.50 -5.43
CA ALA A 110 16.34 -3.42 -6.47
C ALA A 110 17.47 -3.83 -7.44
N VAL A 111 18.48 -2.99 -7.59
CA VAL A 111 19.72 -3.26 -8.38
C VAL A 111 20.85 -3.84 -7.51
N ASP A 112 20.67 -3.92 -6.18
CA ASP A 112 21.63 -4.52 -5.27
C ASP A 112 21.38 -6.04 -5.17
N ASN A 113 22.24 -6.82 -5.84
CA ASN A 113 22.16 -8.28 -5.83
C ASN A 113 22.23 -8.87 -4.40
N GLY A 114 22.93 -8.22 -3.46
CA GLY A 114 23.01 -8.65 -2.08
C GLY A 114 21.66 -8.54 -1.35
N MET A 115 20.96 -7.42 -1.52
CA MET A 115 19.64 -7.20 -0.92
C MET A 115 18.58 -8.12 -1.50
N LEU A 116 18.59 -8.34 -2.82
CA LEU A 116 17.68 -9.29 -3.46
C LEU A 116 17.94 -10.73 -3.01
N THR A 117 19.21 -11.09 -2.85
CA THR A 117 19.60 -12.41 -2.31
C THR A 117 19.08 -12.60 -0.88
N ARG A 118 19.22 -11.58 -0.01
CA ARG A 118 18.65 -11.61 1.35
C ARG A 118 17.14 -11.78 1.34
N LEU A 119 16.43 -11.01 0.49
CA LEU A 119 14.98 -11.13 0.35
C LEU A 119 14.56 -12.55 -0.08
N ARG A 120 15.31 -13.17 -1.02
CA ARG A 120 15.07 -14.56 -1.46
C ARG A 120 15.33 -15.57 -0.36
N LEU A 121 16.37 -15.40 0.45
CA LEU A 121 16.67 -16.26 1.60
C LEU A 121 15.58 -16.15 2.66
N GLU A 122 15.16 -14.93 3.00
CA GLU A 122 14.04 -14.67 3.92
C GLU A 122 12.75 -15.32 3.42
N ALA A 123 12.44 -15.20 2.12
CA ALA A 123 11.28 -15.85 1.51
C ALA A 123 11.35 -17.38 1.69
N ARG A 124 12.47 -18.00 1.31
CA ARG A 124 12.65 -19.46 1.40
C ARG A 124 12.51 -19.98 2.82
N ALA A 125 13.10 -19.27 3.79
CA ALA A 125 12.99 -19.63 5.20
C ALA A 125 11.55 -19.48 5.70
N GLY A 126 10.93 -18.30 5.48
CA GLY A 126 9.58 -18.00 5.96
C GLY A 126 8.49 -18.87 5.36
N MET A 127 8.64 -19.31 4.10
CA MET A 127 7.70 -20.23 3.47
C MET A 127 7.77 -21.67 4.03
N LYS A 128 8.91 -22.07 4.59
CA LYS A 128 9.10 -23.41 5.19
C LYS A 128 8.67 -23.45 6.66
N LEU A 129 8.75 -22.32 7.36
CA LEU A 129 8.45 -22.23 8.79
C LEU A 129 6.93 -22.23 9.01
N ARG A 130 6.49 -23.06 9.97
CA ARG A 130 5.11 -23.16 10.42
C ARG A 130 5.08 -23.17 11.94
N HIS A 131 4.85 -21.99 12.51
CA HIS A 131 4.80 -21.82 13.96
C HIS A 131 3.89 -20.64 14.29
N PRO A 132 3.01 -20.70 15.31
CA PRO A 132 2.08 -19.62 15.65
C PRO A 132 2.76 -18.30 16.04
N GLY A 133 3.99 -18.34 16.55
CA GLY A 133 4.79 -17.15 16.87
C GLY A 133 5.65 -16.63 15.71
N ILE A 134 5.51 -17.17 14.49
CA ILE A 134 6.29 -16.74 13.32
C ILE A 134 5.34 -16.31 12.22
N ILE A 135 5.51 -15.08 11.70
CA ILE A 135 4.72 -14.55 10.59
C ILE A 135 4.98 -15.42 9.35
N LYS A 136 3.91 -15.99 8.80
CA LYS A 136 3.99 -16.83 7.61
C LYS A 136 4.28 -15.99 6.37
N THR A 137 5.34 -16.33 5.66
CA THR A 137 5.57 -15.86 4.30
C THR A 137 4.75 -16.72 3.34
N LEU A 138 3.90 -16.08 2.55
CA LEU A 138 3.01 -16.74 1.60
C LEU A 138 3.74 -16.98 0.27
N GLN A 139 4.36 -15.92 -0.26
CA GLN A 139 5.06 -15.96 -1.54
C GLN A 139 6.06 -14.80 -1.71
N LEU A 140 7.01 -14.99 -2.62
CA LEU A 140 7.87 -13.95 -3.17
C LEU A 140 7.37 -13.61 -4.56
N GLU A 141 7.05 -12.35 -4.80
CA GLU A 141 6.58 -11.85 -6.10
C GLU A 141 7.51 -10.77 -6.64
N SER A 142 7.35 -10.51 -7.95
CA SER A 142 7.98 -9.37 -8.60
C SER A 142 7.07 -8.79 -9.68
N THR A 143 7.11 -7.47 -9.84
CA THR A 143 6.45 -6.76 -10.93
C THR A 143 7.40 -5.70 -11.49
N GLY A 144 7.82 -5.86 -12.74
CA GLY A 144 8.94 -5.11 -13.30
C GLY A 144 10.20 -5.26 -12.43
N ALA A 145 10.79 -4.15 -12.00
CA ALA A 145 11.96 -4.13 -11.12
C ALA A 145 11.61 -4.16 -9.62
N VAL A 146 10.33 -4.24 -9.26
CA VAL A 146 9.90 -4.25 -7.85
C VAL A 146 9.81 -5.69 -7.36
N HIS A 147 10.56 -6.03 -6.30
CA HIS A 147 10.53 -7.32 -5.62
C HIS A 147 9.92 -7.17 -4.23
N PHE A 148 9.04 -8.10 -3.84
CA PHE A 148 8.36 -8.02 -2.56
C PHE A 148 7.94 -9.39 -2.02
N LEU A 149 7.87 -9.49 -0.68
CA LEU A 149 7.29 -10.62 0.02
C LEU A 149 5.82 -10.35 0.32
N VAL A 150 4.98 -11.36 0.09
CA VAL A 150 3.60 -11.39 0.56
C VAL A 150 3.58 -12.23 1.83
N MET A 151 3.06 -11.67 2.92
CA MET A 151 3.06 -12.29 4.24
C MET A 151 1.68 -12.18 4.87
N ASP A 152 1.38 -13.05 5.84
CA ASP A 152 0.19 -12.90 6.67
C ASP A 152 0.22 -11.55 7.41
N LEU A 153 -0.93 -10.88 7.44
CA LEU A 153 -1.12 -9.66 8.23
C LEU A 153 -1.48 -10.04 9.67
N VAL A 154 -0.56 -9.75 10.59
CA VAL A 154 -0.82 -9.88 12.03
C VAL A 154 -1.47 -8.61 12.54
N ARG A 155 -2.63 -8.74 13.19
CA ARG A 155 -3.35 -7.63 13.83
C ARG A 155 -2.87 -7.47 15.26
N GLY A 156 -2.64 -6.25 15.70
CA GLY A 156 -2.19 -5.93 17.05
C GLY A 156 -1.26 -4.74 17.05
N ILE A 157 -0.63 -4.50 18.17
CA ILE A 157 0.42 -3.48 18.34
C ILE A 157 1.79 -4.17 18.37
N SER A 158 2.82 -3.47 17.92
CA SER A 158 4.20 -3.96 18.00
C SER A 158 4.70 -3.96 19.47
N LEU A 159 5.69 -4.77 19.78
CA LEU A 159 6.35 -4.73 21.09
C LEU A 159 6.92 -3.33 21.39
N HIS A 160 7.40 -2.63 20.39
CA HIS A 160 7.88 -1.25 20.52
C HIS A 160 6.75 -0.30 20.97
N GLU A 161 5.58 -0.39 20.35
CA GLU A 161 4.40 0.39 20.76
C GLU A 161 3.91 -0.01 22.14
N LEU A 162 3.92 -1.31 22.46
CA LEU A 162 3.53 -1.81 23.78
C LEU A 162 4.43 -1.24 24.87
N VAL A 163 5.76 -1.28 24.69
CA VAL A 163 6.73 -0.72 25.63
C VAL A 163 6.59 0.79 25.76
N ALA A 164 6.32 1.50 24.65
CA ALA A 164 6.07 2.94 24.68
C ALA A 164 4.80 3.31 25.46
N LEU A 165 3.77 2.46 25.44
CA LEU A 165 2.51 2.68 26.15
C LEU A 165 2.56 2.30 27.64
N GLN A 166 3.32 1.25 28.01
CA GLN A 166 3.32 0.66 29.34
C GLN A 166 4.64 0.93 30.12
N GLY A 167 5.64 1.51 29.49
CA GLY A 167 6.98 1.64 30.02
C GLY A 167 7.78 0.32 29.95
N PRO A 168 9.08 0.37 30.29
CA PRO A 168 9.90 -0.84 30.33
C PRO A 168 9.37 -1.80 31.40
N GLN A 169 9.20 -3.06 31.02
CA GLN A 169 8.82 -4.16 31.93
C GLN A 169 10.03 -4.65 32.68
#